data_95c89079c61fd303e5408018e72431ab
#
_entry.id   95c89079c61fd303e5408018e72431ab
#
_cell.length_a   1.000
_cell.length_b   1.000
_cell.length_c   1.000
_cell.angle_alpha   90.00
_cell.angle_beta   90.00
_cell.angle_gamma   90.00
#
_symmetry.space_group_name_H-M   'P 1'
#
loop_
_entity.id
_entity.type
_entity.pdbx_description
1 polymer ?
#
loop_
_entity_poly.entity_id
_entity_poly.type
_entity_poly.pdbx_seq_one_letter_code
_entity_poly.pdbx_strand_id
1 'polypeptide(L)'
;MTKLTDLHKKWMKDPAYRREYEALEEEFALASAIIEARSRAGLTQEELAAKMETSQSAIARLESGRMIPSGRTLKRFAKATGTRLRISFEPTRPSRRA
;
A
#
# COMPACT_ATOMS: atom_id res chain seq x y z
N MET A 1 -20.74 10.86 17.04
CA MET A 1 -20.05 10.74 17.34
C MET A 1 -19.00 10.61 16.77
N THR A 2 -18.36 10.74 16.26
CA THR A 2 -17.43 10.65 15.63
C THR A 2 -16.38 11.14 16.16
N LYS A 3 -16.10 10.90 17.21
CA LYS A 3 -15.02 11.34 17.86
C LYS A 3 -13.75 11.02 17.21
N LEU A 4 -13.56 9.84 16.62
CA LEU A 4 -12.31 9.50 15.95
C LEU A 4 -12.04 10.44 14.79
N THR A 5 -13.05 10.75 14.03
CA THR A 5 -12.90 11.66 12.90
C THR A 5 -12.53 13.05 13.38
N ASP A 6 -13.19 13.49 14.45
CA ASP A 6 -12.91 14.82 14.98
C ASP A 6 -11.51 14.92 15.55
N LEU A 7 -11.07 13.88 16.25
CA LEU A 7 -9.72 13.86 16.80
C LEU A 7 -8.69 13.85 15.69
N HIS A 8 -8.96 13.09 14.64
CA HIS A 8 -8.05 13.03 13.50
C HIS A 8 -7.89 14.40 12.88
N LYS A 9 -8.98 15.11 12.66
CA LYS A 9 -8.92 16.44 12.09
C LYS A 9 -8.10 17.38 12.97
N LYS A 10 -8.29 17.24 14.27
CA LYS A 10 -7.57 18.07 15.20
C LYS A 10 -6.07 17.79 15.16
N TRP A 11 -5.71 16.51 15.18
CA TRP A 11 -4.30 16.13 15.18
C TRP A 11 -3.61 16.41 13.84
N MET A 12 -4.35 16.44 12.76
CA MET A 12 -3.74 16.71 11.45
C MET A 12 -3.18 18.13 11.36
N LYS A 13 -3.50 18.97 12.33
CA LYS A 13 -2.93 20.30 12.37
C LYS A 13 -1.53 20.28 12.95
N ASP A 14 -1.16 19.20 13.64
CA ASP A 14 0.16 19.05 14.20
C ASP A 14 1.09 18.55 13.11
N PRO A 15 2.13 19.28 12.73
CA PRO A 15 3.01 18.84 11.64
C PRO A 15 3.66 17.49 11.88
N ALA A 16 4.04 17.17 13.12
CA ALA A 16 4.67 15.90 13.41
C ALA A 16 3.69 14.75 13.22
N TYR A 17 2.48 14.91 13.74
CA TYR A 17 1.46 13.88 13.60
C TYR A 17 1.12 13.69 12.12
N ARG A 18 1.00 14.79 11.39
CA ARG A 18 0.63 14.71 9.98
C ARG A 18 1.68 13.97 9.16
N ARG A 19 2.96 14.22 9.43
CA ARG A 19 4.02 13.54 8.71
C ARG A 19 3.99 12.05 8.96
N GLU A 20 3.78 11.66 10.21
CA GLU A 20 3.71 10.24 10.55
C GLU A 20 2.50 9.59 9.92
N TYR A 21 1.37 10.30 9.95
CA TYR A 21 0.15 9.76 9.38
C TYR A 21 0.29 9.55 7.86
N GLU A 22 0.88 10.53 7.18
CA GLU A 22 1.04 10.43 5.74
C GLU A 22 1.99 9.30 5.36
N ALA A 23 3.03 9.10 6.14
CA ALA A 23 3.95 8.01 5.88
C ALA A 23 3.25 6.67 6.04
N LEU A 24 2.45 6.50 7.09
CA LEU A 24 1.69 5.29 7.28
C LEU A 24 0.68 5.09 6.18
N GLU A 25 0.05 6.17 5.75
CA GLU A 25 -0.96 6.08 4.71
C GLU A 25 -0.35 5.57 3.41
N GLU A 26 0.86 6.00 3.08
CA GLU A 26 1.51 5.54 1.87
C GLU A 26 1.80 4.05 1.94
N GLU A 27 2.26 3.57 3.09
CA GLU A 27 2.54 2.15 3.24
C GLU A 27 1.27 1.33 3.19
N PHE A 28 0.20 1.81 3.81
CA PHE A 28 -1.07 1.12 3.76
C PHE A 28 -1.69 1.18 2.38
N ALA A 29 -1.46 2.26 1.64
CA ALA A 29 -2.00 2.36 0.29
C ALA A 29 -1.42 1.27 -0.60
N LEU A 30 -0.12 1.02 -0.49
CA LEU A 30 0.51 -0.02 -1.28
C LEU A 30 -0.01 -1.39 -0.85
N ALA A 31 -0.06 -1.65 0.46
CA ALA A 31 -0.56 -2.92 0.96
C ALA A 31 -1.99 -3.17 0.52
N SER A 32 -2.83 -2.13 0.58
CA SER A 32 -4.22 -2.24 0.16
C SER A 32 -4.34 -2.55 -1.32
N ALA A 33 -3.49 -1.90 -2.13
CA ALA A 33 -3.51 -2.14 -3.57
C ALA A 33 -3.14 -3.58 -3.88
N ILE A 34 -2.17 -4.12 -3.14
CA ILE A 34 -1.75 -5.50 -3.34
C ILE A 34 -2.87 -6.46 -2.96
N ILE A 35 -3.50 -6.24 -1.81
CA ILE A 35 -4.60 -7.08 -1.37
C ILE A 35 -5.75 -7.02 -2.37
N GLU A 36 -6.07 -5.83 -2.85
CA GLU A 36 -7.17 -5.65 -3.76
C GLU A 36 -6.90 -6.36 -5.08
N ALA A 37 -5.69 -6.23 -5.62
CA ALA A 37 -5.37 -6.88 -6.89
C ALA A 37 -5.43 -8.40 -6.75
N ARG A 38 -4.96 -8.93 -5.62
CA ARG A 38 -5.04 -10.37 -5.39
C ARG A 38 -6.50 -10.82 -5.31
N SER A 39 -7.31 -10.06 -4.58
CA SER A 39 -8.71 -10.40 -4.42
C SER A 39 -9.46 -10.36 -5.74
N ARG A 40 -9.19 -9.36 -6.56
CA ARG A 40 -9.82 -9.27 -7.87
C ARG A 40 -9.43 -10.41 -8.76
N ALA A 41 -8.22 -10.91 -8.61
CA ALA A 41 -7.75 -12.04 -9.38
C ALA A 41 -8.34 -13.35 -8.87
N GLY A 42 -9.04 -13.32 -7.75
CA GLY A 42 -9.65 -14.52 -7.18
C GLY A 42 -8.66 -15.47 -6.57
N LEU A 43 -7.51 -14.96 -6.12
CA LEU A 43 -6.45 -15.80 -5.59
C LEU A 43 -6.36 -15.68 -4.09
N THR A 44 -6.12 -16.82 -3.43
CA THR A 44 -5.79 -16.80 -2.02
C THR A 44 -4.31 -16.43 -1.91
N GLN A 45 -3.86 -16.13 -0.69
CA GLN A 45 -2.44 -15.86 -0.49
C GLN A 45 -1.59 -17.05 -0.91
N GLU A 46 -2.07 -18.25 -0.64
CA GLU A 46 -1.33 -19.44 -1.01
C GLU A 46 -1.25 -19.63 -2.52
N GLU A 47 -2.35 -19.37 -3.19
CA GLU A 47 -2.37 -19.49 -4.64
C GLU A 47 -1.46 -18.46 -5.30
N LEU A 48 -1.47 -17.24 -4.76
CA LEU A 48 -0.59 -16.21 -5.29
C LEU A 48 0.86 -16.58 -5.04
N ALA A 49 1.15 -17.11 -3.84
CA ALA A 49 2.51 -17.51 -3.51
C ALA A 49 3.01 -18.56 -4.51
N ALA A 50 2.16 -19.50 -4.86
CA ALA A 50 2.54 -20.53 -5.82
C ALA A 50 2.83 -19.91 -7.19
N LYS A 51 2.00 -18.96 -7.62
CA LYS A 51 2.22 -18.32 -8.89
C LYS A 51 3.50 -17.49 -8.93
N MET A 52 3.87 -16.92 -7.81
CA MET A 52 5.07 -16.11 -7.70
C MET A 52 6.28 -16.94 -7.27
N GLU A 53 6.07 -18.24 -7.08
CA GLU A 53 7.15 -19.13 -6.65
C GLU A 53 7.78 -18.66 -5.36
N THR A 54 6.95 -18.36 -4.40
CA THR A 54 7.41 -17.90 -3.11
C THR A 54 6.52 -18.52 -2.03
N SER A 55 6.71 -18.13 -0.79
CA SER A 55 5.94 -18.67 0.31
C SER A 55 4.74 -17.82 0.65
N GLN A 56 3.76 -18.44 1.29
CA GLN A 56 2.60 -17.68 1.74
C GLN A 56 3.03 -16.62 2.75
N SER A 57 4.03 -16.92 3.57
CA SER A 57 4.55 -15.92 4.51
C SER A 57 5.07 -14.69 3.81
N ALA A 58 5.71 -14.87 2.65
CA ALA A 58 6.20 -13.74 1.89
C ALA A 58 5.05 -12.89 1.38
N ILE A 59 3.97 -13.53 0.93
CA ILE A 59 2.81 -12.79 0.47
C ILE A 59 2.16 -12.04 1.64
N ALA A 60 2.04 -12.71 2.79
CA ALA A 60 1.46 -12.05 3.96
C ALA A 60 2.28 -10.83 4.35
N ARG A 61 3.61 -10.92 4.18
CA ARG A 61 4.46 -9.81 4.49
C ARG A 61 4.27 -8.64 3.51
N LEU A 62 4.05 -8.97 2.23
CA LEU A 62 3.75 -7.94 1.25
C LEU A 62 2.46 -7.20 1.59
N GLU A 63 1.50 -7.92 2.15
CA GLU A 63 0.19 -7.36 2.45
C GLU A 63 0.12 -6.72 3.82
N SER A 64 1.23 -6.72 4.56
CA SER A 64 1.21 -6.21 5.92
C SER A 64 1.43 -4.70 6.01
N GLY A 65 1.95 -4.10 4.95
CA GLY A 65 2.27 -2.68 5.00
C GLY A 65 3.53 -2.37 5.76
N ARG A 66 4.29 -3.39 6.16
CA ARG A 66 5.49 -3.15 6.95
C ARG A 66 6.74 -3.00 6.13
N MET A 67 6.71 -3.34 4.87
CA MET A 67 7.88 -3.23 4.04
C MET A 67 7.47 -2.77 2.66
N ILE A 68 8.39 -2.18 1.94
CA ILE A 68 8.13 -1.76 0.58
C ILE A 68 8.82 -2.76 -0.33
N PRO A 69 8.08 -3.48 -1.13
CA PRO A 69 8.68 -4.47 -2.01
C PRO A 69 9.51 -3.81 -3.11
N SER A 70 10.46 -4.55 -3.63
CA SER A 70 11.29 -4.02 -4.73
C SER A 70 10.45 -3.95 -6.00
N GLY A 71 10.94 -3.17 -6.97
CA GLY A 71 10.26 -3.08 -8.25
C GLY A 71 10.14 -4.43 -8.92
N ARG A 72 11.16 -5.28 -8.77
CA ARG A 72 11.13 -6.62 -9.36
C ARG A 72 10.00 -7.45 -8.76
N THR A 73 9.86 -7.39 -7.44
CA THR A 73 8.78 -8.10 -6.76
C THR A 73 7.42 -7.60 -7.22
N LEU A 74 7.28 -6.29 -7.37
CA LEU A 74 6.02 -5.72 -7.82
C LEU A 74 5.69 -6.14 -9.24
N LYS A 75 6.70 -6.26 -10.10
CA LYS A 75 6.46 -6.73 -11.47
C LYS A 75 6.02 -8.18 -11.47
N ARG A 76 6.64 -9.00 -10.63
CA ARG A 76 6.25 -10.41 -10.54
C ARG A 76 4.82 -10.52 -10.01
N PHE A 77 4.48 -9.68 -9.04
CA PHE A 77 3.13 -9.66 -8.49
C PHE A 77 2.13 -9.28 -9.59
N ALA A 78 2.44 -8.24 -10.35
CA ALA A 78 1.54 -7.81 -11.41
C ALA A 78 1.30 -8.93 -12.42
N LYS A 79 2.36 -9.62 -12.81
CA LYS A 79 2.22 -10.70 -13.76
C LYS A 79 1.36 -11.82 -13.19
N ALA A 80 1.55 -12.14 -11.91
CA ALA A 80 0.81 -13.23 -11.29
C ALA A 80 -0.67 -12.92 -11.14
N THR A 81 -1.03 -11.66 -11.01
CA THR A 81 -2.41 -11.26 -10.81
C THR A 81 -3.08 -10.78 -12.10
N GLY A 82 -2.36 -10.82 -13.21
CA GLY A 82 -2.96 -10.38 -14.47
C GLY A 82 -3.13 -8.87 -14.53
N THR A 83 -2.31 -8.13 -13.81
CA THR A 83 -2.40 -6.68 -13.79
C THR A 83 -1.12 -6.10 -14.40
N ARG A 84 -1.10 -4.78 -14.54
CA ARG A 84 0.07 -4.08 -15.02
C ARG A 84 0.50 -3.10 -13.96
N LEU A 85 1.78 -3.15 -13.60
CA LEU A 85 2.32 -2.22 -12.61
C LEU A 85 2.40 -0.83 -13.20
N ARG A 86 1.93 0.13 -12.45
CA ARG A 86 2.02 1.51 -12.86
C ARG A 86 2.46 2.33 -11.65
N ILE A 87 3.52 3.10 -11.83
CA ILE A 87 4.06 3.91 -10.75
C ILE A 87 4.08 5.36 -11.20
N SER A 88 3.65 6.23 -10.33
CA SER A 88 3.68 7.64 -10.64
C SER A 88 4.09 8.43 -9.41
N PHE A 89 4.62 9.60 -9.64
CA PHE A 89 4.95 10.51 -8.57
C PHE A 89 4.02 11.70 -8.73
N GLU A 90 3.29 12.01 -7.69
CA GLU A 90 2.36 13.12 -7.72
C GLU A 90 2.94 14.30 -6.95
N PRO A 91 2.76 15.50 -7.43
CA PRO A 91 3.26 16.67 -6.69
C PRO A 91 2.54 16.76 -5.36
N THR A 92 3.25 17.23 -4.38
CA THR A 92 2.61 17.39 -3.09
C THR A 92 1.85 18.69 -3.15
N ARG A 93 1.33 19.15 -1.99
CA ARG A 93 0.57 20.24 -1.98
C ARG A 93 1.15 21.36 -2.56
N PRO A 94 0.54 22.05 -3.28
CA PRO A 94 1.06 23.10 -4.01
C PRO A 94 1.65 24.10 -3.21
N SER A 95 1.36 24.29 -2.47
CA SER A 95 1.94 25.20 -1.86
C SER A 95 3.17 25.50 -1.95
N ARG A 96 3.33 25.31 -2.32
CA ARG A 96 4.33 25.53 -2.35
C ARG A 96 5.06 26.18 -2.92
N ARG A 97 5.09 26.37 -3.25
CA ARG A 97 5.79 26.83 -3.72
C ARG A 97 5.98 27.61 -3.95
N ALA A 98 5.95 27.77 -3.92
CA ALA A 98 6.29 28.46 -4.18
C ALA A 98 6.58 28.94 -4.45
#